data_3a7936a505dcab79b5b47a6f4972184e
#
_entry.id   3a7936a505dcab79b5b47a6f4972184e
#
_cell.length_a   1.000
_cell.length_b   1.000
_cell.length_c   1.000
_cell.angle_alpha   90.00
_cell.angle_beta   90.00
_cell.angle_gamma   90.00
#
_symmetry.space_group_name_H-M   'P 1'
#
loop_
_entity.id
_entity.type
_entity.pdbx_description
1 polymer ?
#
loop_
_entity_poly.entity_id
_entity_poly.type
_entity_poly.pdbx_seq_one_letter_code
_entity_poly.pdbx_strand_id
1 'polypeptide(L)'
;AIEVFNRYEKKYIIDEDTFHKLTYKISDYMNPDAYNRNGEAYRISNIYYDTENDQLIRASIEKPVYKEKLRLRAYGTPELTDNVFVEIKKKYDGIVNKRRTSMTLQEAYYFLDDDICPDSHEGRINRQVLKEIDYFKNFYHLQPKVYLSYDRFAYFEKDDGDFRITFDKNITTRREDIRLEHGSYGKKLLPDGKYLMEVKISGAVPLWFTKIISGLNVYPVSFSKYGTEYKQYVLTNYTSLMDKGENTCSNQSLHQHQRIQSALASQC
;
A
#
# COMPACT_ATOMS: atom_id res chain seq x y z
N ALA A 1 7.35 -11.34 -19.72
CA ALA A 1 8.38 -10.31 -19.88
C ALA A 1 8.66 -9.68 -18.52
N ILE A 2 9.93 -9.58 -18.15
CA ILE A 2 10.38 -8.86 -16.96
C ILE A 2 10.39 -7.39 -17.36
N GLU A 3 9.34 -6.67 -17.00
CA GLU A 3 9.32 -5.22 -17.24
C GLU A 3 10.02 -4.54 -16.06
N VAL A 4 11.29 -4.19 -16.26
CA VAL A 4 12.03 -3.30 -15.35
C VAL A 4 11.68 -1.87 -15.73
N PHE A 5 10.77 -1.25 -15.00
CA PHE A 5 10.42 0.15 -15.21
C PHE A 5 11.14 1.01 -14.18
N ASN A 6 12.00 1.91 -14.62
CA ASN A 6 12.47 3.03 -13.82
C ASN A 6 11.30 4.04 -13.65
N ARG A 7 10.41 3.76 -12.72
CA ARG A 7 9.28 4.66 -12.43
C ARG A 7 9.55 5.42 -11.15
N TYR A 8 9.48 6.73 -11.24
CA TYR A 8 9.47 7.61 -10.07
C TYR A 8 8.05 7.68 -9.50
N GLU A 9 7.95 7.63 -8.18
CA GLU A 9 6.70 7.77 -7.45
C GLU A 9 6.83 8.92 -6.46
N LYS A 10 5.97 9.94 -6.61
CA LYS A 10 5.82 11.04 -5.64
C LYS A 10 4.46 10.96 -4.99
N LYS A 11 4.39 11.33 -3.72
CA LYS A 11 3.16 11.29 -2.92
C LYS A 11 2.87 12.64 -2.33
N TYR A 12 1.57 12.91 -2.17
CA TYR A 12 1.07 14.17 -1.65
C TYR A 12 -0.15 13.87 -0.78
N ILE A 13 -0.34 14.63 0.30
CA ILE A 13 -1.59 14.63 1.06
C ILE A 13 -2.31 15.91 0.72
N ILE A 14 -3.53 15.79 0.24
CA ILE A 14 -4.38 16.93 -0.16
C ILE A 14 -5.74 16.83 0.53
N ASP A 15 -6.42 17.94 0.64
CA ASP A 15 -7.80 18.00 1.11
C ASP A 15 -8.80 17.88 -0.04
N GLU A 16 -10.06 17.81 0.31
CA GLU A 16 -11.15 17.60 -0.62
C GLU A 16 -11.32 18.78 -1.62
N ASP A 17 -11.14 20.02 -1.18
CA ASP A 17 -11.18 21.20 -2.04
C ASP A 17 -10.06 21.15 -3.09
N THR A 18 -8.85 20.84 -2.66
CA THR A 18 -7.71 20.64 -3.55
C THR A 18 -7.91 19.47 -4.51
N PHE A 19 -8.51 18.35 -4.04
CA PHE A 19 -8.86 17.22 -4.89
C PHE A 19 -9.79 17.64 -6.03
N HIS A 20 -10.88 18.37 -5.73
CA HIS A 20 -11.82 18.85 -6.76
C HIS A 20 -11.17 19.82 -7.74
N LYS A 21 -10.38 20.78 -7.25
CA LYS A 21 -9.65 21.73 -8.12
C LYS A 21 -8.65 21.01 -9.02
N LEU A 22 -7.97 19.99 -8.49
CA LEU A 22 -6.96 19.26 -9.21
C LEU A 22 -7.59 18.35 -10.27
N THR A 23 -8.63 17.58 -9.91
CA THR A 23 -9.33 16.70 -10.86
C THR A 23 -9.97 17.48 -12.00
N TYR A 24 -10.51 18.67 -11.74
CA TYR A 24 -10.99 19.57 -12.78
C TYR A 24 -9.85 19.99 -13.74
N LYS A 25 -8.71 20.42 -13.20
CA LYS A 25 -7.57 20.89 -14.02
C LYS A 25 -6.87 19.78 -14.82
N ILE A 26 -6.81 18.55 -14.29
CA ILE A 26 -6.18 17.44 -14.99
C ILE A 26 -7.09 16.81 -16.05
N SER A 27 -8.40 17.12 -16.09
CA SER A 27 -9.35 16.54 -17.04
C SER A 27 -9.00 16.86 -18.50
N ASP A 28 -8.28 17.95 -18.76
CA ASP A 28 -7.81 18.29 -20.10
C ASP A 28 -6.71 17.35 -20.60
N TYR A 29 -5.94 16.76 -19.70
CA TYR A 29 -4.73 15.97 -19.96
C TYR A 29 -4.89 14.48 -19.66
N MET A 30 -5.86 14.10 -18.83
CA MET A 30 -5.99 12.74 -18.30
C MET A 30 -7.40 12.19 -18.46
N ASN A 31 -7.50 10.89 -18.66
CA ASN A 31 -8.75 10.14 -18.63
C ASN A 31 -8.87 9.36 -17.31
N PRO A 32 -10.09 9.25 -16.75
CA PRO A 32 -10.33 8.35 -15.63
C PRO A 32 -10.12 6.89 -16.05
N ASP A 33 -9.71 6.05 -15.10
CA ASP A 33 -9.65 4.59 -15.26
C ASP A 33 -11.04 4.05 -15.63
N ALA A 34 -11.07 2.92 -16.32
CA ALA A 34 -12.30 2.23 -16.72
C ALA A 34 -13.25 1.97 -15.53
N TYR A 35 -12.71 1.74 -14.34
CA TYR A 35 -13.47 1.53 -13.11
C TYR A 35 -13.97 2.83 -12.44
N ASN A 36 -13.49 4.00 -12.88
CA ASN A 36 -13.91 5.31 -12.38
C ASN A 36 -14.77 6.10 -13.40
N ARG A 37 -15.19 5.50 -14.51
CA ARG A 37 -15.91 6.22 -15.59
C ARG A 37 -17.21 6.88 -15.13
N ASN A 38 -17.86 6.33 -14.12
CA ASN A 38 -19.08 6.88 -13.53
C ASN A 38 -18.79 7.95 -12.45
N GLY A 39 -17.53 8.38 -12.28
CA GLY A 39 -17.15 9.34 -11.23
C GLY A 39 -17.09 8.74 -9.83
N GLU A 40 -17.19 7.42 -9.68
CA GLU A 40 -17.15 6.73 -8.40
C GLU A 40 -15.76 6.12 -8.15
N ALA A 41 -15.34 6.11 -6.87
CA ALA A 41 -14.14 5.43 -6.45
C ALA A 41 -14.38 3.93 -6.36
N TYR A 42 -13.38 3.13 -6.73
CA TYR A 42 -13.42 1.69 -6.49
C TYR A 42 -12.58 1.31 -5.28
N ARG A 43 -13.08 0.34 -4.51
CA ARG A 43 -12.39 -0.14 -3.32
C ARG A 43 -11.27 -1.08 -3.67
N ILE A 44 -10.15 -0.93 -2.96
CA ILE A 44 -9.03 -1.87 -2.97
C ILE A 44 -8.82 -2.36 -1.54
N SER A 45 -8.87 -3.68 -1.35
CA SER A 45 -8.63 -4.34 -0.07
C SER A 45 -7.33 -5.14 -0.13
N ASN A 46 -6.54 -5.11 0.94
CA ASN A 46 -5.27 -5.81 0.99
C ASN A 46 -5.05 -6.43 2.37
N ILE A 47 -4.35 -7.57 2.40
CA ILE A 47 -3.71 -8.10 3.59
C ILE A 47 -2.19 -8.05 3.36
N TYR A 48 -1.46 -7.40 4.26
CA TYR A 48 0.00 -7.44 4.28
C TYR A 48 0.47 -8.59 5.16
N TYR A 49 1.42 -9.35 4.63
CA TYR A 49 2.10 -10.43 5.33
C TYR A 49 3.46 -9.95 5.81
N ASP A 50 3.81 -10.30 7.04
CA ASP A 50 5.08 -9.94 7.67
C ASP A 50 5.46 -11.03 8.70
N THR A 51 6.63 -10.94 9.26
CA THR A 51 7.05 -11.81 10.36
C THR A 51 6.26 -11.51 11.64
N GLU A 52 6.30 -12.41 12.62
CA GLU A 52 5.69 -12.21 13.93
C GLU A 52 6.06 -10.85 14.55
N ASN A 53 7.30 -10.42 14.38
CA ASN A 53 7.85 -9.20 14.96
C ASN A 53 7.85 -8.00 13.96
N ASP A 54 7.05 -8.02 12.90
CA ASP A 54 6.93 -6.95 11.91
C ASP A 54 8.29 -6.58 11.25
N GLN A 55 9.18 -7.54 11.01
CA GLN A 55 10.56 -7.32 10.54
C GLN A 55 10.63 -6.61 9.19
N LEU A 56 9.79 -7.01 8.22
CA LEU A 56 9.83 -6.45 6.86
C LEU A 56 9.39 -4.98 6.86
N ILE A 57 8.37 -4.62 7.63
CA ILE A 57 7.92 -3.23 7.69
C ILE A 57 8.89 -2.37 8.48
N ARG A 58 9.45 -2.87 9.58
CA ARG A 58 10.48 -2.18 10.36
C ARG A 58 11.68 -1.86 9.47
N ALA A 59 12.25 -2.87 8.80
CA ALA A 59 13.32 -2.66 7.84
C ALA A 59 12.91 -1.66 6.73
N SER A 60 11.69 -1.77 6.19
CA SER A 60 11.22 -0.88 5.12
C SER A 60 11.15 0.60 5.53
N ILE A 61 10.90 0.92 6.82
CA ILE A 61 10.82 2.29 7.34
C ILE A 61 12.21 2.94 7.37
N GLU A 62 13.25 2.18 7.64
CA GLU A 62 14.64 2.65 7.67
C GLU A 62 15.21 2.99 6.28
N LYS A 63 14.39 2.85 5.23
CA LYS A 63 14.74 3.15 3.83
C LYS A 63 16.00 2.41 3.35
N PRO A 64 16.11 1.08 3.55
CA PRO A 64 17.27 0.30 3.14
C PRO A 64 17.39 0.28 1.61
N VAL A 65 18.58 -0.07 1.12
CA VAL A 65 18.84 -0.28 -0.31
C VAL A 65 17.94 -1.37 -0.88
N TYR A 66 17.72 -2.45 -0.12
CA TYR A 66 16.84 -3.56 -0.49
C TYR A 66 15.67 -3.73 0.46
N LYS A 67 14.46 -3.93 -0.07
CA LYS A 67 13.27 -4.23 0.72
C LYS A 67 12.23 -5.01 -0.08
N GLU A 68 11.45 -5.81 0.63
CA GLU A 68 10.43 -6.68 0.09
C GLU A 68 9.11 -6.50 0.83
N LYS A 69 8.02 -6.83 0.15
CA LYS A 69 6.66 -6.86 0.72
C LYS A 69 5.84 -7.93 0.03
N LEU A 70 5.09 -8.69 0.81
CA LEU A 70 4.07 -9.62 0.34
C LEU A 70 2.69 -9.08 0.72
N ARG A 71 1.75 -9.17 -0.22
CA ARG A 71 0.35 -8.82 0.05
C ARG A 71 -0.61 -9.64 -0.78
N LEU A 72 -1.74 -9.95 -0.18
CA LEU A 72 -2.95 -10.41 -0.87
C LEU A 72 -3.81 -9.19 -1.18
N ARG A 73 -4.33 -9.10 -2.41
CA ARG A 73 -5.14 -7.96 -2.88
C ARG A 73 -6.42 -8.39 -3.54
N ALA A 74 -7.52 -7.71 -3.19
CA ALA A 74 -8.79 -7.78 -3.89
C ALA A 74 -9.27 -6.39 -4.35
N TYR A 75 -10.17 -6.39 -5.31
CA TYR A 75 -10.96 -5.23 -5.71
C TYR A 75 -12.38 -5.41 -5.15
N GLY A 76 -12.81 -4.46 -4.33
CA GLY A 76 -14.04 -4.58 -3.54
C GLY A 76 -13.87 -5.42 -2.28
N THR A 77 -14.98 -6.02 -1.83
CA THR A 77 -15.04 -7.04 -0.79
C THR A 77 -15.30 -8.38 -1.48
N PRO A 78 -14.30 -9.28 -1.55
CA PRO A 78 -14.43 -10.51 -2.32
C PRO A 78 -15.21 -11.58 -1.54
N GLU A 79 -15.85 -12.48 -2.27
CA GLU A 79 -16.28 -13.79 -1.78
C GLU A 79 -15.14 -14.80 -1.89
N LEU A 80 -15.25 -15.96 -1.24
CA LEU A 80 -14.20 -17.02 -1.26
C LEU A 80 -13.89 -17.55 -2.67
N THR A 81 -14.85 -17.47 -3.59
CA THR A 81 -14.74 -17.89 -4.99
C THR A 81 -14.21 -16.80 -5.93
N ASP A 82 -14.13 -15.55 -5.45
CA ASP A 82 -13.66 -14.43 -6.27
C ASP A 82 -12.15 -14.46 -6.49
N ASN A 83 -11.73 -13.96 -7.65
CA ASN A 83 -10.32 -13.86 -8.00
C ASN A 83 -9.64 -12.73 -7.21
N VAL A 84 -8.53 -13.08 -6.58
CA VAL A 84 -7.64 -12.18 -5.85
C VAL A 84 -6.22 -12.26 -6.41
N PHE A 85 -5.35 -11.35 -5.97
CA PHE A 85 -3.96 -11.27 -6.44
C PHE A 85 -3.00 -11.44 -5.27
N VAL A 86 -2.13 -12.43 -5.34
CA VAL A 86 -0.97 -12.54 -4.46
C VAL A 86 0.20 -11.82 -5.12
N GLU A 87 0.71 -10.79 -4.47
CA GLU A 87 1.69 -9.85 -5.02
C GLU A 87 2.94 -9.78 -4.16
N ILE A 88 4.10 -10.02 -4.77
CA ILE A 88 5.40 -9.73 -4.19
C ILE A 88 5.99 -8.47 -4.82
N LYS A 89 6.48 -7.56 -3.99
CA LYS A 89 7.16 -6.34 -4.42
C LYS A 89 8.54 -6.29 -3.81
N LYS A 90 9.56 -6.29 -4.64
CA LYS A 90 10.96 -6.09 -4.28
C LYS A 90 11.42 -4.72 -4.74
N LYS A 91 12.21 -4.04 -3.94
CA LYS A 91 12.84 -2.78 -4.32
C LYS A 91 14.33 -2.86 -3.98
N TYR A 92 15.17 -2.66 -4.98
CA TYR A 92 16.62 -2.59 -4.83
C TYR A 92 17.13 -1.29 -5.48
N ASP A 93 17.84 -0.48 -4.72
CA ASP A 93 18.43 0.78 -5.17
C ASP A 93 17.49 1.64 -6.06
N GLY A 94 16.27 1.86 -5.59
CA GLY A 94 15.26 2.61 -6.34
C GLY A 94 14.45 1.80 -7.35
N ILE A 95 15.01 0.73 -7.91
CA ILE A 95 14.36 -0.13 -8.91
C ILE A 95 13.30 -1.01 -8.25
N VAL A 96 12.09 -1.00 -8.81
CA VAL A 96 10.97 -1.79 -8.31
C VAL A 96 10.69 -2.95 -9.24
N ASN A 97 10.78 -4.17 -8.70
CA ASN A 97 10.26 -5.38 -9.32
C ASN A 97 8.96 -5.77 -8.61
N LYS A 98 7.86 -5.88 -9.37
CA LYS A 98 6.57 -6.31 -8.87
C LYS A 98 6.10 -7.51 -9.69
N ARG A 99 5.83 -8.61 -9.01
CA ARG A 99 5.28 -9.82 -9.62
C ARG A 99 3.99 -10.21 -8.92
N ARG A 100 3.06 -10.79 -9.67
CA ARG A 100 1.78 -11.24 -9.12
C ARG A 100 1.29 -12.50 -9.82
N THR A 101 0.50 -13.26 -9.08
CA THR A 101 -0.34 -14.34 -9.61
C THR A 101 -1.77 -14.15 -9.13
N SER A 102 -2.76 -14.70 -9.84
CA SER A 102 -4.17 -14.65 -9.44
C SER A 102 -4.68 -16.05 -9.14
N MET A 103 -5.57 -16.15 -8.18
CA MET A 103 -6.26 -17.36 -7.75
C MET A 103 -7.54 -16.97 -7.02
N THR A 104 -8.39 -17.90 -6.66
CA THR A 104 -9.55 -17.62 -5.81
C THR A 104 -9.10 -17.21 -4.41
N LEU A 105 -9.94 -16.49 -3.67
CA LEU A 105 -9.61 -16.08 -2.29
C LEU A 105 -9.38 -17.31 -1.41
N GLN A 106 -10.17 -18.36 -1.57
CA GLN A 106 -10.01 -19.61 -0.82
C GLN A 106 -8.66 -20.27 -1.11
N GLU A 107 -8.26 -20.40 -2.38
CA GLU A 107 -6.93 -20.91 -2.76
C GLU A 107 -5.80 -20.06 -2.20
N ALA A 108 -5.98 -18.73 -2.19
CA ALA A 108 -4.98 -17.82 -1.64
C ALA A 108 -4.78 -18.00 -0.13
N TYR A 109 -5.85 -18.23 0.62
CA TYR A 109 -5.75 -18.54 2.05
C TYR A 109 -5.09 -19.91 2.28
N TYR A 110 -5.52 -20.96 1.58
CA TYR A 110 -4.87 -22.27 1.69
C TYR A 110 -3.38 -22.20 1.35
N PHE A 111 -3.00 -21.43 0.34
CA PHE A 111 -1.59 -21.27 -0.04
C PHE A 111 -0.78 -20.44 0.96
N LEU A 112 -1.35 -19.34 1.44
CA LEU A 112 -0.60 -18.38 2.29
C LEU A 112 -0.61 -18.77 3.76
N ASP A 113 -1.69 -19.37 4.27
CA ASP A 113 -1.88 -19.64 5.69
C ASP A 113 -1.67 -21.14 6.02
N ASP A 114 -2.03 -22.07 5.11
CA ASP A 114 -2.03 -23.51 5.37
C ASP A 114 -0.98 -24.30 4.58
N ASP A 115 -0.11 -23.65 3.79
CA ASP A 115 0.92 -24.27 2.94
C ASP A 115 0.39 -25.22 1.86
N ILE A 116 -0.89 -25.09 1.49
CA ILE A 116 -1.52 -25.91 0.45
C ILE A 116 -1.34 -25.21 -0.92
N CYS A 117 -0.51 -25.81 -1.78
CA CYS A 117 -0.27 -25.28 -3.12
C CYS A 117 -1.51 -25.46 -4.01
N PRO A 118 -2.03 -24.40 -4.66
CA PRO A 118 -3.20 -24.52 -5.53
C PRO A 118 -2.90 -25.31 -6.79
N ASP A 119 -3.88 -26.07 -7.26
CA ASP A 119 -3.79 -26.80 -8.52
C ASP A 119 -3.82 -25.85 -9.72
N SER A 120 -2.84 -25.99 -10.60
CA SER A 120 -2.61 -25.04 -11.72
C SER A 120 -3.35 -25.42 -13.01
N HIS A 121 -4.46 -26.17 -12.93
CA HIS A 121 -5.12 -26.73 -14.11
C HIS A 121 -5.73 -25.72 -15.10
N GLU A 122 -5.89 -24.45 -14.74
CA GLU A 122 -6.58 -23.44 -15.57
C GLU A 122 -5.70 -22.34 -16.17
N GLY A 123 -4.38 -22.45 -16.14
CA GLY A 123 -3.49 -21.44 -16.77
C GLY A 123 -3.51 -20.05 -16.12
N ARG A 124 -4.34 -19.80 -15.10
CA ARG A 124 -4.47 -18.53 -14.37
C ARG A 124 -3.28 -18.27 -13.45
N ILE A 125 -2.69 -19.33 -12.91
CA ILE A 125 -1.62 -19.28 -11.92
C ILE A 125 -0.26 -19.26 -12.59
N ASN A 126 0.53 -18.20 -12.33
CA ASN A 126 1.92 -18.14 -12.74
C ASN A 126 2.78 -18.95 -11.77
N ARG A 127 3.16 -20.17 -12.16
CA ARG A 127 3.94 -21.11 -11.32
C ARG A 127 5.28 -20.54 -10.86
N GLN A 128 5.96 -19.74 -11.69
CA GLN A 128 7.23 -19.17 -11.30
C GLN A 128 7.07 -18.13 -10.20
N VAL A 129 6.03 -17.29 -10.31
CA VAL A 129 5.70 -16.31 -9.26
C VAL A 129 5.25 -17.02 -7.99
N LEU A 130 4.45 -18.09 -8.12
CA LEU A 130 4.00 -18.88 -6.98
C LEU A 130 5.20 -19.46 -6.19
N LYS A 131 6.16 -20.10 -6.88
CA LYS A 131 7.39 -20.62 -6.25
C LYS A 131 8.22 -19.52 -5.57
N GLU A 132 8.29 -18.33 -6.18
CA GLU A 132 9.00 -17.20 -5.59
C GLU A 132 8.31 -16.70 -4.31
N ILE A 133 6.98 -16.63 -4.30
CA ILE A 133 6.19 -16.25 -3.13
C ILE A 133 6.30 -17.31 -2.04
N ASP A 134 6.21 -18.60 -2.40
CA ASP A 134 6.35 -19.71 -1.47
C ASP A 134 7.72 -19.69 -0.77
N TYR A 135 8.79 -19.55 -1.54
CA TYR A 135 10.13 -19.39 -0.96
C TYR A 135 10.20 -18.20 -0.01
N PHE A 136 9.68 -17.03 -0.42
CA PHE A 136 9.72 -15.82 0.38
C PHE A 136 8.92 -15.95 1.68
N LYS A 137 7.71 -16.53 1.60
CA LYS A 137 6.85 -16.80 2.74
C LYS A 137 7.55 -17.70 3.77
N ASN A 138 8.11 -18.82 3.30
CA ASN A 138 8.74 -19.82 4.15
C ASN A 138 10.09 -19.33 4.73
N PHE A 139 10.87 -18.57 3.94
CA PHE A 139 12.14 -18.00 4.40
C PHE A 139 11.98 -17.03 5.59
N TYR A 140 10.95 -16.19 5.55
CA TYR A 140 10.69 -15.22 6.60
C TYR A 140 9.66 -15.67 7.63
N HIS A 141 9.02 -16.83 7.45
CA HIS A 141 7.89 -17.30 8.26
C HIS A 141 6.78 -16.25 8.33
N LEU A 142 6.31 -15.82 7.16
CA LEU A 142 5.33 -14.75 7.03
C LEU A 142 3.93 -15.21 7.45
N GLN A 143 3.22 -14.30 8.12
CA GLN A 143 1.82 -14.48 8.54
C GLN A 143 1.01 -13.21 8.23
N PRO A 144 -0.32 -13.26 8.16
CA PRO A 144 -1.14 -12.09 7.96
C PRO A 144 -0.99 -11.11 9.14
N LYS A 145 -0.70 -9.84 8.87
CA LYS A 145 -0.40 -8.84 9.91
C LYS A 145 -1.33 -7.65 9.90
N VAL A 146 -1.70 -7.15 8.73
CA VAL A 146 -2.51 -5.94 8.61
C VAL A 146 -3.46 -6.06 7.44
N TYR A 147 -4.76 -5.91 7.71
CA TYR A 147 -5.74 -5.54 6.70
C TYR A 147 -5.64 -4.05 6.40
N LEU A 148 -5.69 -3.68 5.13
CA LEU A 148 -5.65 -2.29 4.68
C LEU A 148 -6.51 -2.10 3.45
N SER A 149 -7.50 -1.22 3.53
CA SER A 149 -8.37 -0.87 2.40
C SER A 149 -8.37 0.63 2.14
N TYR A 150 -8.78 1.00 0.95
CA TYR A 150 -8.98 2.40 0.54
C TYR A 150 -9.86 2.47 -0.70
N ASP A 151 -10.50 3.62 -0.90
CA ASP A 151 -11.29 3.93 -2.08
C ASP A 151 -10.43 4.75 -3.04
N ARG A 152 -10.31 4.32 -4.31
CA ARG A 152 -9.38 4.87 -5.30
C ARG A 152 -10.08 5.52 -6.48
N PHE A 153 -9.62 6.73 -6.82
CA PHE A 153 -9.73 7.29 -8.16
C PHE A 153 -8.40 7.15 -8.87
N ALA A 154 -8.41 6.76 -10.14
CA ALA A 154 -7.20 6.64 -10.95
C ALA A 154 -7.39 7.32 -12.30
N TYR A 155 -6.33 8.00 -12.75
CA TYR A 155 -6.29 8.76 -13.99
C TYR A 155 -5.03 8.40 -14.76
N PHE A 156 -5.16 8.27 -16.08
CA PHE A 156 -4.09 8.00 -17.02
C PHE A 156 -3.97 9.13 -18.02
N GLU A 157 -2.75 9.44 -18.44
CA GLU A 157 -2.50 10.41 -19.50
C GLU A 157 -3.21 10.00 -20.81
N LYS A 158 -3.74 11.00 -21.55
CA LYS A 158 -4.53 10.75 -22.77
C LYS A 158 -3.71 10.16 -23.89
N ASP A 159 -2.46 10.61 -24.04
CA ASP A 159 -1.68 10.35 -25.24
C ASP A 159 -0.74 9.14 -25.15
N ASP A 160 -0.22 8.76 -23.98
CA ASP A 160 0.78 7.68 -23.88
C ASP A 160 0.68 6.80 -22.63
N GLY A 161 -0.21 7.11 -21.71
CA GLY A 161 -0.53 6.27 -20.55
C GLY A 161 0.57 6.06 -19.51
N ASP A 162 1.77 6.61 -19.66
CA ASP A 162 2.89 6.43 -18.76
C ASP A 162 2.80 7.34 -17.52
N PHE A 163 2.12 8.47 -17.63
CA PHE A 163 1.83 9.34 -16.51
C PHE A 163 0.51 8.94 -15.86
N ARG A 164 0.59 8.56 -14.60
CA ARG A 164 -0.57 8.10 -13.83
C ARG A 164 -0.69 8.83 -12.52
N ILE A 165 -1.91 9.28 -12.21
CA ILE A 165 -2.26 9.84 -10.90
C ILE A 165 -3.33 8.97 -10.25
N THR A 166 -3.16 8.66 -8.96
CA THR A 166 -4.20 8.00 -8.17
C THR A 166 -4.47 8.80 -6.91
N PHE A 167 -5.74 8.86 -6.50
CA PHE A 167 -6.18 9.48 -5.26
C PHE A 167 -6.84 8.40 -4.41
N ASP A 168 -6.30 8.18 -3.22
CA ASP A 168 -6.80 7.20 -2.26
C ASP A 168 -7.40 7.93 -1.07
N LYS A 169 -8.68 7.65 -0.78
CA LYS A 169 -9.41 8.15 0.39
C LYS A 169 -9.90 7.00 1.26
N ASN A 170 -10.42 7.31 2.43
CA ASN A 170 -10.96 6.34 3.38
C ASN A 170 -9.99 5.20 3.68
N ILE A 171 -8.69 5.53 3.84
CA ILE A 171 -7.67 4.54 4.10
C ILE A 171 -7.89 3.97 5.51
N THR A 172 -8.31 2.70 5.58
CA THR A 172 -8.71 2.03 6.81
C THR A 172 -7.84 0.81 7.07
N THR A 173 -7.50 0.56 8.33
CA THR A 173 -6.61 -0.55 8.73
C THR A 173 -7.10 -1.24 9.97
N ARG A 174 -6.80 -2.56 10.09
CA ARG A 174 -6.99 -3.36 11.32
C ARG A 174 -5.95 -4.46 11.42
N ARG A 175 -5.64 -4.87 12.65
CA ARG A 175 -4.73 -5.98 12.98
C ARG A 175 -5.44 -7.18 13.58
N GLU A 176 -6.74 -7.07 13.79
CA GLU A 176 -7.64 -8.14 14.22
C GLU A 176 -8.57 -8.47 13.08
N ASP A 177 -9.08 -9.71 13.04
CA ASP A 177 -9.98 -10.14 11.99
C ASP A 177 -9.46 -9.82 10.58
N ILE A 178 -8.26 -10.32 10.28
CA ILE A 178 -7.51 -10.02 9.05
C ILE A 178 -8.04 -10.91 7.91
N ARG A 179 -9.27 -10.64 7.45
CA ARG A 179 -9.95 -11.34 6.36
C ARG A 179 -10.47 -10.31 5.35
N LEU A 180 -10.34 -10.61 4.02
CA LEU A 180 -10.78 -9.70 2.97
C LEU A 180 -12.31 -9.67 2.84
N GLU A 181 -12.94 -10.83 2.98
CA GLU A 181 -14.39 -11.03 2.85
C GLU A 181 -15.21 -10.37 3.97
N HIS A 182 -14.58 -10.01 5.10
CA HIS A 182 -15.25 -9.35 6.21
C HIS A 182 -15.44 -7.83 5.99
N GLY A 183 -15.03 -7.33 4.83
CA GLY A 183 -15.28 -5.94 4.44
C GLY A 183 -14.32 -4.92 5.04
N SER A 184 -14.62 -3.65 4.79
CA SER A 184 -13.75 -2.51 5.13
C SER A 184 -14.23 -1.81 6.39
N TYR A 185 -13.62 -2.12 7.52
CA TYR A 185 -13.77 -1.44 8.80
C TYR A 185 -12.43 -1.40 9.53
N GLY A 186 -12.34 -0.56 10.56
CA GLY A 186 -11.15 -0.40 11.39
C GLY A 186 -10.76 1.06 11.61
N LYS A 187 -9.49 1.31 11.92
CA LYS A 187 -8.94 2.63 12.21
C LYS A 187 -8.58 3.35 10.91
N LYS A 188 -8.96 4.62 10.76
CA LYS A 188 -8.56 5.46 9.62
C LYS A 188 -7.10 5.92 9.78
N LEU A 189 -6.32 5.83 8.70
CA LEU A 189 -4.93 6.33 8.65
C LEU A 189 -4.84 7.82 8.36
N LEU A 190 -5.80 8.36 7.61
CA LEU A 190 -5.92 9.78 7.34
C LEU A 190 -7.28 10.28 7.85
N PRO A 191 -7.37 11.54 8.30
CA PRO A 191 -8.65 12.16 8.62
C PRO A 191 -9.62 12.17 7.44
N ASP A 192 -10.91 12.30 7.72
CA ASP A 192 -11.93 12.47 6.69
C ASP A 192 -11.64 13.73 5.85
N GLY A 193 -12.00 13.69 4.57
CA GLY A 193 -11.71 14.77 3.62
C GLY A 193 -10.25 14.86 3.18
N LYS A 194 -9.36 13.97 3.64
CA LYS A 194 -7.97 13.89 3.14
C LYS A 194 -7.78 12.77 2.14
N TYR A 195 -7.00 13.07 1.11
CA TYR A 195 -6.63 12.15 0.03
C TYR A 195 -5.12 11.95 -0.02
N LEU A 196 -4.69 10.72 -0.20
CA LEU A 196 -3.32 10.41 -0.59
C LEU A 196 -3.25 10.38 -2.13
N MET A 197 -2.63 11.40 -2.72
CA MET A 197 -2.33 11.40 -4.15
C MET A 197 -0.98 10.73 -4.39
N GLU A 198 -0.95 9.76 -5.30
CA GLU A 198 0.28 9.10 -5.78
C GLU A 198 0.44 9.39 -7.27
N VAL A 199 1.57 9.98 -7.64
CA VAL A 199 1.94 10.29 -9.04
C VAL A 199 3.04 9.32 -9.46
N LYS A 200 2.81 8.62 -10.56
CA LYS A 200 3.77 7.68 -11.15
C LYS A 200 4.15 8.12 -12.55
N ILE A 201 5.44 8.13 -12.82
CA ILE A 201 6.01 8.56 -14.09
C ILE A 201 7.25 7.75 -14.42
N SER A 202 7.42 7.39 -15.69
CA SER A 202 8.61 6.71 -16.21
C SER A 202 9.69 7.67 -16.74
N GLY A 203 9.35 8.94 -16.94
CA GLY A 203 10.25 9.96 -17.47
C GLY A 203 10.25 11.27 -16.68
N ALA A 204 10.30 12.39 -17.38
CA ALA A 204 10.20 13.72 -16.79
C ALA A 204 8.76 14.06 -16.41
N VAL A 205 8.57 14.77 -15.31
CA VAL A 205 7.25 15.25 -14.89
C VAL A 205 6.73 16.26 -15.93
N PRO A 206 5.50 16.08 -16.46
CA PRO A 206 4.94 17.02 -17.43
C PRO A 206 4.86 18.45 -16.89
N LEU A 207 5.22 19.44 -17.71
CA LEU A 207 5.19 20.85 -17.29
C LEU A 207 3.80 21.32 -16.89
N TRP A 208 2.75 20.82 -17.56
CA TRP A 208 1.38 21.15 -17.22
C TRP A 208 1.04 20.71 -15.78
N PHE A 209 1.48 19.51 -15.38
CA PHE A 209 1.25 19.01 -14.03
C PHE A 209 2.03 19.82 -12.98
N THR A 210 3.30 20.13 -13.27
CA THR A 210 4.12 20.95 -12.37
C THR A 210 3.49 22.33 -12.14
N LYS A 211 2.96 22.98 -13.19
CA LYS A 211 2.24 24.25 -13.08
C LYS A 211 0.98 24.12 -12.20
N ILE A 212 0.21 23.05 -12.36
CA ILE A 212 -1.02 22.82 -11.59
C ILE A 212 -0.70 22.66 -10.09
N ILE A 213 0.22 21.74 -9.74
CA ILE A 213 0.54 21.48 -8.32
C ILE A 213 1.19 22.67 -7.64
N SER A 214 2.05 23.40 -8.34
CA SER A 214 2.66 24.64 -7.84
C SER A 214 1.61 25.72 -7.58
N GLY A 215 0.68 25.93 -8.51
CA GLY A 215 -0.42 26.89 -8.37
C GLY A 215 -1.43 26.54 -7.26
N LEU A 216 -1.46 25.29 -6.84
CA LEU A 216 -2.30 24.81 -5.72
C LEU A 216 -1.51 24.66 -4.40
N ASN A 217 -0.23 25.01 -4.36
CA ASN A 217 0.67 24.86 -3.21
C ASN A 217 0.71 23.41 -2.67
N VAL A 218 0.76 22.42 -3.56
CA VAL A 218 0.78 21.00 -3.22
C VAL A 218 2.23 20.50 -3.21
N TYR A 219 2.70 20.03 -2.06
CA TYR A 219 4.10 19.62 -1.84
C TYR A 219 4.21 18.10 -1.60
N PRO A 220 5.30 17.47 -2.06
CA PRO A 220 5.50 16.04 -1.88
C PRO A 220 5.76 15.68 -0.41
N VAL A 221 5.22 14.52 -0.01
CA VAL A 221 5.40 13.95 1.33
C VAL A 221 5.95 12.54 1.28
N SER A 222 6.62 12.13 2.36
CA SER A 222 7.02 10.74 2.55
C SER A 222 5.90 9.98 3.24
N PHE A 223 5.13 9.19 2.50
CA PHE A 223 4.01 8.42 3.02
C PHE A 223 4.06 6.96 2.55
N SER A 224 3.86 6.04 3.46
CA SER A 224 3.67 4.61 3.18
C SER A 224 2.48 4.11 3.96
N LYS A 225 1.41 3.66 3.30
CA LYS A 225 0.18 3.18 3.98
C LYS A 225 0.51 2.21 5.11
N TYR A 226 1.22 1.12 4.82
CA TYR A 226 1.62 0.14 5.83
C TYR A 226 2.65 0.72 6.83
N GLY A 227 3.61 1.53 6.39
CA GLY A 227 4.58 2.16 7.30
C GLY A 227 3.95 3.18 8.25
N THR A 228 2.95 3.92 7.81
CA THR A 228 2.19 4.87 8.65
C THR A 228 1.33 4.12 9.66
N GLU A 229 0.65 3.05 9.21
CA GLU A 229 -0.10 2.16 10.10
C GLU A 229 0.80 1.60 11.21
N TYR A 230 1.95 1.04 10.85
CA TYR A 230 2.88 0.46 11.82
C TYR A 230 3.35 1.49 12.86
N LYS A 231 3.72 2.70 12.41
CA LYS A 231 4.11 3.78 13.33
C LYS A 231 2.99 4.14 14.32
N GLN A 232 1.75 4.27 13.83
CA GLN A 232 0.60 4.55 14.69
C GLN A 232 0.30 3.41 15.65
N TYR A 233 0.44 2.16 15.22
CA TYR A 233 0.27 0.97 16.05
C TYR A 233 1.28 0.94 17.21
N VAL A 234 2.56 1.14 16.91
CA VAL A 234 3.62 1.17 17.93
C VAL A 234 3.41 2.30 18.93
N LEU A 235 3.05 3.51 18.46
CA LEU A 235 2.77 4.64 19.36
C LEU A 235 1.58 4.37 20.28
N THR A 236 0.49 3.81 19.75
CA THR A 236 -0.71 3.50 20.55
C THR A 236 -0.39 2.48 21.65
N ASN A 237 0.36 1.43 21.31
CA ASN A 237 0.76 0.41 22.29
C ASN A 237 1.70 0.97 23.36
N TYR A 238 2.65 1.82 22.97
CA TYR A 238 3.56 2.46 23.92
C TYR A 238 2.79 3.35 24.92
N THR A 239 1.87 4.18 24.43
CA THR A 239 1.03 5.03 25.30
C THR A 239 0.19 4.18 26.27
N SER A 240 -0.42 3.10 25.77
CA SER A 240 -1.20 2.17 26.59
C SER A 240 -0.38 1.49 27.70
N LEU A 241 0.89 1.19 27.45
CA LEU A 241 1.80 0.62 28.47
C LEU A 241 2.16 1.66 29.54
N MET A 242 2.41 2.91 29.14
CA MET A 242 2.70 4.00 30.06
C MET A 242 1.51 4.32 30.97
N ASP A 243 0.30 4.35 30.43
CA ASP A 243 -0.93 4.61 31.17
C ASP A 243 -1.24 3.51 32.21
N LYS A 244 -0.81 2.27 31.96
CA LYS A 244 -0.96 1.14 32.87
C LYS A 244 0.11 1.10 33.97
N GLY A 245 1.09 2.03 34.00
CA GLY A 245 2.14 2.09 34.99
C GLY A 245 3.16 0.93 34.91
N GLU A 246 3.17 0.17 33.84
CA GLU A 246 4.14 -0.90 33.61
C GLU A 246 5.47 -0.28 33.14
N ASN A 247 6.30 0.16 34.12
CA ASN A 247 7.68 0.61 33.90
C ASN A 247 8.61 -0.56 33.59
N THR A 248 8.40 -1.24 32.45
CA THR A 248 9.39 -2.16 31.89
C THR A 248 10.22 -1.40 30.87
N CYS A 249 11.12 -0.53 31.34
CA CYS A 249 12.18 0.07 30.53
C CYS A 249 13.19 -1.00 30.11
N SER A 250 12.96 -1.64 28.96
CA SER A 250 14.08 -2.22 28.23
C SER A 250 14.71 -1.10 27.38
N ASN A 251 16.05 -0.94 27.42
CA ASN A 251 16.80 0.07 26.66
C ASN A 251 16.52 0.04 25.14
N GLN A 252 16.03 -1.08 24.61
CA GLN A 252 15.62 -1.22 23.22
C GLN A 252 14.37 -0.42 22.85
N SER A 253 13.40 -0.28 23.77
CA SER A 253 12.17 0.47 23.51
C SER A 253 12.39 1.98 23.49
N LEU A 254 13.32 2.50 24.28
CA LEU A 254 13.71 3.92 24.32
C LEU A 254 14.39 4.38 23.01
N HIS A 255 15.32 3.58 22.48
CA HIS A 255 15.97 3.88 21.19
C HIS A 255 14.97 3.83 20.01
N GLN A 256 14.02 2.93 20.06
CA GLN A 256 12.98 2.82 19.04
C GLN A 256 12.02 4.03 19.09
N HIS A 257 11.68 4.50 20.28
CA HIS A 257 10.83 5.68 20.48
C HIS A 257 11.48 6.96 19.96
N GLN A 258 12.74 7.22 20.28
CA GLN A 258 13.49 8.40 19.79
C GLN A 258 13.59 8.41 18.26
N ARG A 259 13.81 7.25 17.62
CA ARG A 259 13.81 7.12 16.15
C ARG A 259 12.44 7.37 15.52
N ILE A 260 11.34 6.94 16.19
CA ILE A 260 9.98 7.16 15.71
C ILE A 260 9.58 8.64 15.87
N GLN A 261 9.92 9.28 16.99
CA GLN A 261 9.63 10.71 17.21
C GLN A 261 10.40 11.60 16.21
N SER A 262 11.68 11.34 15.97
CA SER A 262 12.46 12.08 14.97
C SER A 262 11.91 11.89 13.55
N ALA A 263 11.40 10.72 13.21
CA ALA A 263 10.78 10.44 11.92
C ALA A 263 9.39 11.08 11.74
N LEU A 264 8.67 11.35 12.84
CA LEU A 264 7.38 12.07 12.81
C LEU A 264 7.60 13.57 12.76
N ALA A 265 8.59 14.11 13.48
CA ALA A 265 8.93 15.53 13.47
C ALA A 265 9.46 16.04 12.10
N SER A 266 9.96 15.14 11.25
CA SER A 266 10.38 15.46 9.88
C SER A 266 9.25 15.48 8.85
N GLN A 267 7.98 15.35 9.28
CA GLN A 267 6.79 15.33 8.41
C GLN A 267 5.83 16.52 8.65
N CYS A 268 6.20 17.46 9.55
CA CYS A 268 5.51 18.74 9.73
C CYS A 268 6.13 19.85 8.88
#